data_18dbcb094c11921f747972af537f845c
#
_entry.id   18dbcb094c11921f747972af537f845c
#
_cell.length_a   1.000
_cell.length_b   1.000
_cell.length_c   1.000
_cell.angle_alpha   90.00
_cell.angle_beta   90.00
_cell.angle_gamma   90.00
#
_symmetry.space_group_name_H-M   'P 1'
#
loop_
_entity.id
_entity.type
_entity.pdbx_description
1 polymer ?
#
loop_
_entity_poly.entity_id
_entity_poly.type
_entity_poly.pdbx_seq_one_letter_code
_entity_poly.pdbx_strand_id
1 'polypeptide(L)'
;MTAPDPTAHSETPGQQTVPGPQSAPGPQDSPGGRVGGAVHAVLAAETIFGALGIALAGTILGIAAPDTIAWMILIPAAIVLIARTRPWRQSLGVRGLGIAVIVGVLFALYGSSMFTAINHLQVGTAVAISMTVGLLIGLIHGQGKRRFLSPALALAGCVVFAYQALPGTVDGKAMLSSMMESLWAGVLLLAMVMMKGLASHLGYDRGAVSGVGFIIAALGFGLRDATIHGIPALNGRFIAVIIAVSCLMFVRPTVLRRIVDQQADARTQARYNVFFPAVAMVAGVVLLGQVPSLLDLVGLALITGALWIMSGVTIMPRRIFGARGSGEVTAD
;
A
#
# COMPACT_ATOMS: atom_id res chain seq x y z
N MET A 1 29.13 88.35 -7.51
CA MET A 1 27.79 88.48 -8.17
C MET A 1 27.95 87.92 -9.59
N THR A 2 27.70 86.70 -9.78
CA THR A 2 27.68 86.00 -11.08
C THR A 2 26.35 85.23 -11.19
N ALA A 3 25.61 85.60 -12.19
CA ALA A 3 24.26 85.06 -12.45
C ALA A 3 24.36 83.59 -12.93
N PRO A 4 23.36 82.78 -12.62
CA PRO A 4 23.29 81.41 -13.08
C PRO A 4 22.68 81.31 -14.49
N ASP A 5 23.28 80.42 -15.28
CA ASP A 5 22.94 80.05 -16.65
C ASP A 5 21.62 79.20 -16.69
N PRO A 6 20.62 79.55 -17.51
CA PRO A 6 19.34 78.84 -17.60
C PRO A 6 19.28 77.93 -18.84
N THR A 7 20.02 76.81 -18.85
CA THR A 7 19.84 75.75 -19.88
C THR A 7 19.85 74.39 -19.25
N ALA A 8 18.80 74.11 -18.43
CA ALA A 8 18.53 72.74 -18.04
C ALA A 8 17.60 72.09 -19.11
N HIS A 9 18.17 71.29 -19.96
CA HIS A 9 17.42 70.42 -20.87
C HIS A 9 16.54 69.45 -20.06
N SER A 10 15.22 69.54 -20.23
CA SER A 10 14.25 68.58 -19.76
C SER A 10 14.38 67.28 -20.51
N GLU A 11 15.06 66.30 -19.94
CA GLU A 11 14.99 64.93 -20.42
C GLU A 11 13.58 64.38 -20.17
N THR A 12 12.87 64.08 -21.23
CA THR A 12 11.56 63.41 -21.23
C THR A 12 11.78 62.00 -20.71
N PRO A 13 11.04 61.56 -19.65
CA PRO A 13 11.13 60.20 -19.14
C PRO A 13 10.75 59.21 -20.26
N GLY A 14 11.68 58.30 -20.59
CA GLY A 14 11.47 57.28 -21.60
C GLY A 14 10.17 56.51 -21.36
N GLN A 15 9.34 56.49 -22.39
CA GLN A 15 8.19 55.59 -22.43
C GLN A 15 8.67 54.15 -22.28
N GLN A 16 8.47 53.59 -21.08
CA GLN A 16 8.53 52.15 -20.86
C GLN A 16 7.45 51.52 -21.74
N THR A 17 7.85 50.89 -22.81
CA THR A 17 7.00 50.00 -23.60
C THR A 17 6.49 48.89 -22.68
N VAL A 18 5.26 49.00 -22.25
CA VAL A 18 4.52 47.93 -21.53
C VAL A 18 4.58 46.67 -22.44
N PRO A 19 5.19 45.56 -21.98
CA PRO A 19 5.13 44.31 -22.74
C PRO A 19 3.65 43.99 -22.95
N GLY A 20 3.25 43.83 -24.22
CA GLY A 20 1.92 43.42 -24.58
C GLY A 20 1.55 42.11 -23.83
N PRO A 21 0.25 41.90 -23.57
CA PRO A 21 -0.20 40.69 -22.87
C PRO A 21 0.36 39.47 -23.58
N GLN A 22 1.36 38.82 -22.96
CA GLN A 22 1.85 37.52 -23.42
C GLN A 22 0.62 36.64 -23.53
N SER A 23 0.30 36.24 -24.75
CA SER A 23 -0.75 35.26 -25.03
C SER A 23 -0.60 34.13 -23.99
N ALA A 24 -1.62 33.97 -23.12
CA ALA A 24 -1.63 32.91 -22.16
C ALA A 24 -1.24 31.63 -22.92
N PRO A 25 -0.26 30.84 -22.43
CA PRO A 25 0.08 29.60 -23.07
C PRO A 25 -1.23 28.84 -23.21
N GLY A 26 -1.62 28.54 -24.47
CA GLY A 26 -2.80 27.75 -24.77
C GLY A 26 -2.79 26.51 -23.88
N PRO A 27 -3.95 25.92 -23.55
CA PRO A 27 -3.99 24.75 -22.74
C PRO A 27 -2.95 23.78 -23.29
N GLN A 28 -1.82 23.71 -22.57
CA GLN A 28 -0.83 22.68 -22.87
C GLN A 28 -1.64 21.40 -22.79
N ASP A 29 -1.90 20.78 -23.93
CA ASP A 29 -2.36 19.42 -24.01
C ASP A 29 -1.49 18.65 -23.03
N SER A 30 -2.08 18.46 -21.84
CA SER A 30 -1.45 17.60 -20.82
C SER A 30 -1.14 16.35 -21.60
N PRO A 31 0.13 15.94 -21.70
CA PRO A 31 0.44 14.70 -22.35
C PRO A 31 -0.31 13.64 -21.54
N GLY A 32 -1.54 13.32 -21.96
CA GLY A 32 -2.19 12.06 -21.72
C GLY A 32 -1.31 11.02 -22.40
N GLY A 33 -0.03 11.11 -22.07
CA GLY A 33 1.04 10.27 -22.56
C GLY A 33 0.61 8.87 -22.21
N ARG A 34 0.36 8.06 -23.23
CA ARG A 34 0.17 6.62 -23.13
C ARG A 34 1.16 6.14 -22.07
N VAL A 35 0.63 5.76 -20.89
CA VAL A 35 1.45 5.15 -19.82
C VAL A 35 2.27 4.09 -20.53
N GLY A 36 3.58 4.27 -20.58
CA GLY A 36 4.43 3.46 -21.43
C GLY A 36 4.27 1.99 -21.07
N GLY A 37 4.36 1.08 -22.04
CA GLY A 37 4.18 -0.36 -21.82
C GLY A 37 5.01 -0.90 -20.64
N ALA A 38 6.16 -0.28 -20.37
CA ALA A 38 7.01 -0.60 -19.21
C ALA A 38 6.30 -0.40 -17.86
N VAL A 39 5.49 0.66 -17.69
CA VAL A 39 4.75 0.91 -16.45
C VAL A 39 3.66 -0.14 -16.22
N HIS A 40 2.96 -0.53 -17.28
CA HIS A 40 1.99 -1.61 -17.22
C HIS A 40 2.65 -2.94 -16.84
N ALA A 41 3.81 -3.25 -17.41
CA ALA A 41 4.58 -4.45 -17.06
C ALA A 41 5.02 -4.42 -15.58
N VAL A 42 5.46 -3.27 -15.06
CA VAL A 42 5.85 -3.11 -13.65
C VAL A 42 4.64 -3.30 -12.73
N LEU A 43 3.49 -2.72 -13.03
CA LEU A 43 2.29 -2.87 -12.22
C LEU A 43 1.76 -4.32 -12.22
N ALA A 44 1.78 -4.97 -13.38
CA ALA A 44 1.45 -6.40 -13.47
C ALA A 44 2.42 -7.25 -12.65
N ALA A 45 3.71 -6.99 -12.75
CA ALA A 45 4.73 -7.66 -11.95
C ALA A 45 4.54 -7.41 -10.45
N GLU A 46 4.16 -6.19 -10.04
CA GLU A 46 3.82 -5.89 -8.66
C GLU A 46 2.67 -6.76 -8.14
N THR A 47 1.62 -6.89 -8.91
CA THR A 47 0.47 -7.72 -8.56
C THR A 47 0.86 -9.19 -8.44
N ILE A 48 1.56 -9.74 -9.45
CA ILE A 48 1.96 -11.15 -9.50
C ILE A 48 2.91 -11.49 -8.36
N PHE A 49 3.97 -10.74 -8.20
CA PHE A 49 4.98 -11.06 -7.18
C PHE A 49 4.47 -10.82 -5.76
N GLY A 50 3.57 -9.84 -5.53
CA GLY A 50 2.92 -9.68 -4.23
C GLY A 50 2.09 -10.91 -3.85
N ALA A 51 1.29 -11.40 -4.79
CA ALA A 51 0.49 -12.60 -4.61
C ALA A 51 1.36 -13.87 -4.40
N LEU A 52 2.42 -14.02 -5.20
CA LEU A 52 3.40 -15.09 -5.04
C LEU A 52 4.09 -15.04 -3.67
N GLY A 53 4.41 -13.85 -3.16
CA GLY A 53 5.00 -13.69 -1.83
C GLY A 53 4.11 -14.23 -0.72
N ILE A 54 2.81 -13.93 -0.76
CA ILE A 54 1.84 -14.44 0.23
C ILE A 54 1.70 -15.97 0.10
N ALA A 55 1.53 -16.48 -1.11
CA ALA A 55 1.39 -17.92 -1.33
C ALA A 55 2.67 -18.69 -0.95
N LEU A 56 3.84 -18.13 -1.24
CA LEU A 56 5.13 -18.73 -0.86
C LEU A 56 5.30 -18.77 0.67
N ALA A 57 4.87 -17.77 1.40
CA ALA A 57 4.84 -17.82 2.87
C ALA A 57 3.95 -18.98 3.37
N GLY A 58 2.86 -19.28 2.68
CA GLY A 58 2.00 -20.42 2.98
C GLY A 58 2.75 -21.77 2.95
N THR A 59 3.79 -21.92 2.14
CA THR A 59 4.55 -23.18 2.04
C THR A 59 5.36 -23.54 3.29
N ILE A 60 5.56 -22.59 4.20
CA ILE A 60 6.31 -22.75 5.45
C ILE A 60 5.46 -22.67 6.72
N LEU A 61 4.13 -22.50 6.58
CA LEU A 61 3.21 -22.47 7.73
C LEU A 61 3.19 -23.79 8.52
N GLY A 62 3.52 -24.92 7.92
CA GLY A 62 3.70 -26.20 8.62
C GLY A 62 5.03 -26.33 9.37
N ILE A 63 5.97 -25.40 9.18
CA ILE A 63 7.32 -25.43 9.79
C ILE A 63 7.41 -24.47 10.98
N ALA A 64 6.76 -23.32 10.90
CA ALA A 64 6.79 -22.28 11.92
C ALA A 64 5.41 -21.65 12.12
N ALA A 65 5.16 -21.09 13.30
CA ALA A 65 3.93 -20.38 13.60
C ALA A 65 3.77 -19.14 12.70
N PRO A 66 2.53 -18.71 12.39
CA PRO A 66 2.26 -17.50 11.60
C PRO A 66 2.97 -16.26 12.14
N ASP A 67 2.99 -16.08 13.46
CA ASP A 67 3.69 -14.97 14.13
C ASP A 67 5.19 -15.00 13.85
N THR A 68 5.80 -16.20 13.95
CA THR A 68 7.23 -16.41 13.67
C THR A 68 7.58 -16.02 12.25
N ILE A 69 6.80 -16.47 11.27
CA ILE A 69 6.99 -16.12 9.86
C ILE A 69 6.85 -14.61 9.68
N ALA A 70 5.84 -13.99 10.30
CA ALA A 70 5.56 -12.57 10.15
C ALA A 70 6.74 -11.67 10.56
N TRP A 71 7.36 -11.90 11.72
CA TRP A 71 8.49 -11.07 12.14
C TRP A 71 9.79 -11.42 11.43
N MET A 72 10.02 -12.70 11.10
CA MET A 72 11.23 -13.12 10.41
C MET A 72 11.35 -12.53 9.00
N ILE A 73 10.23 -12.37 8.28
CA ILE A 73 10.20 -11.73 6.96
C ILE A 73 10.63 -10.25 7.05
N LEU A 74 10.40 -9.58 8.17
CA LEU A 74 10.76 -8.17 8.33
C LEU A 74 12.27 -7.96 8.42
N ILE A 75 13.07 -8.96 8.85
CA ILE A 75 14.51 -8.83 8.98
C ILE A 75 15.22 -8.56 7.66
N PRO A 76 15.09 -9.42 6.61
CA PRO A 76 15.73 -9.16 5.32
C PRO A 76 15.21 -7.86 4.68
N ALA A 77 13.90 -7.56 4.82
CA ALA A 77 13.32 -6.32 4.33
C ALA A 77 13.94 -5.10 5.00
N ALA A 78 14.08 -5.14 6.32
CA ALA A 78 14.69 -4.05 7.09
C ALA A 78 16.14 -3.82 6.68
N ILE A 79 16.94 -4.88 6.55
CA ILE A 79 18.35 -4.79 6.12
C ILE A 79 18.45 -4.06 4.78
N VAL A 80 17.67 -4.48 3.78
CA VAL A 80 17.69 -3.87 2.44
C VAL A 80 17.20 -2.42 2.47
N LEU A 81 16.10 -2.14 3.19
CA LEU A 81 15.54 -0.80 3.28
C LEU A 81 16.50 0.16 3.97
N ILE A 82 17.12 -0.26 5.07
CA ILE A 82 18.09 0.56 5.83
C ILE A 82 19.36 0.80 5.02
N ALA A 83 19.89 -0.23 4.37
CA ALA A 83 21.07 -0.07 3.50
C ALA A 83 20.81 0.94 2.37
N ARG A 84 19.60 0.94 1.82
CA ARG A 84 19.20 1.81 0.71
C ARG A 84 18.89 3.24 1.14
N THR A 85 18.10 3.41 2.21
CA THR A 85 17.59 4.73 2.62
C THR A 85 18.52 5.46 3.55
N ARG A 86 19.47 4.74 4.17
CA ARG A 86 20.47 5.28 5.09
C ARG A 86 19.84 6.22 6.13
N PRO A 87 18.91 5.71 6.98
CA PRO A 87 18.11 6.54 7.89
C PRO A 87 18.96 7.38 8.86
N TRP A 88 20.21 6.99 9.12
CA TRP A 88 21.17 7.76 9.94
C TRP A 88 21.60 9.08 9.28
N ARG A 89 21.39 9.26 7.97
CA ARG A 89 21.63 10.53 7.25
C ARG A 89 20.41 11.45 7.27
N GLN A 90 19.27 10.94 7.72
CA GLN A 90 18.01 11.68 7.81
C GLN A 90 17.67 11.81 9.29
N SER A 91 17.46 13.02 9.79
CA SER A 91 17.02 13.21 11.18
C SER A 91 15.54 12.82 11.29
N LEU A 92 15.27 11.56 11.63
CA LEU A 92 13.87 11.13 11.84
C LEU A 92 13.23 11.82 13.05
N GLY A 93 14.04 12.29 14.01
CA GLY A 93 13.53 12.88 15.25
C GLY A 93 12.60 11.94 16.03
N VAL A 94 12.09 12.39 17.15
CA VAL A 94 11.20 11.58 18.01
C VAL A 94 9.88 11.24 17.31
N ARG A 95 9.31 12.18 16.53
CA ARG A 95 8.06 11.96 15.80
C ARG A 95 8.22 10.94 14.69
N GLY A 96 9.29 11.03 13.90
CA GLY A 96 9.59 10.06 12.84
C GLY A 96 9.83 8.66 13.39
N LEU A 97 10.52 8.55 14.54
CA LEU A 97 10.72 7.27 15.23
C LEU A 97 9.39 6.70 15.74
N GLY A 98 8.51 7.53 16.33
CA GLY A 98 7.17 7.09 16.75
C GLY A 98 6.35 6.52 15.59
N ILE A 99 6.35 7.20 14.42
CA ILE A 99 5.68 6.70 13.23
C ILE A 99 6.32 5.39 12.76
N ALA A 100 7.66 5.27 12.79
CA ALA A 100 8.37 4.06 12.42
C ALA A 100 7.95 2.86 13.29
N VAL A 101 7.87 3.05 14.62
CA VAL A 101 7.39 2.02 15.57
C VAL A 101 5.98 1.57 15.18
N ILE A 102 5.06 2.52 14.99
CA ILE A 102 3.67 2.20 14.63
C ILE A 102 3.62 1.43 13.30
N VAL A 103 4.34 1.89 12.27
CA VAL A 103 4.39 1.22 10.97
C VAL A 103 4.95 -0.20 11.10
N GLY A 104 6.00 -0.39 11.88
CA GLY A 104 6.59 -1.71 12.12
C GLY A 104 5.63 -2.67 12.82
N VAL A 105 4.99 -2.22 13.90
CA VAL A 105 3.98 -3.00 14.64
C VAL A 105 2.81 -3.38 13.74
N LEU A 106 2.28 -2.41 12.98
CA LEU A 106 1.18 -2.68 12.04
C LEU A 106 1.57 -3.72 11.00
N PHE A 107 2.81 -3.72 10.50
CA PHE A 107 3.28 -4.74 9.57
C PHE A 107 3.41 -6.12 10.19
N ALA A 108 3.97 -6.22 11.39
CA ALA A 108 4.08 -7.49 12.08
C ALA A 108 2.70 -8.10 12.35
N LEU A 109 1.77 -7.30 12.85
CA LEU A 109 0.39 -7.73 13.09
C LEU A 109 -0.34 -8.09 11.80
N TYR A 110 -0.17 -7.29 10.73
CA TYR A 110 -0.73 -7.61 9.41
C TYR A 110 -0.23 -8.96 8.89
N GLY A 111 1.08 -9.20 8.97
CA GLY A 111 1.68 -10.47 8.56
C GLY A 111 1.15 -11.64 9.38
N SER A 112 1.13 -11.51 10.70
CA SER A 112 0.58 -12.51 11.61
C SER A 112 -0.87 -12.86 11.27
N SER A 113 -1.78 -11.87 11.21
CA SER A 113 -3.19 -12.07 10.88
C SER A 113 -3.39 -12.65 9.48
N MET A 114 -2.64 -12.19 8.47
CA MET A 114 -2.74 -12.72 7.12
C MET A 114 -2.27 -14.17 7.05
N PHE A 115 -1.15 -14.53 7.70
CA PHE A 115 -0.64 -15.90 7.70
C PHE A 115 -1.52 -16.84 8.54
N THR A 116 -2.13 -16.35 9.62
CA THR A 116 -3.16 -17.10 10.35
C THR A 116 -4.39 -17.35 9.48
N ALA A 117 -4.81 -16.35 8.72
CA ALA A 117 -5.95 -16.50 7.82
C ALA A 117 -5.73 -17.56 6.73
N ILE A 118 -4.57 -17.56 6.06
CA ILE A 118 -4.28 -18.53 4.99
C ILE A 118 -3.99 -19.94 5.47
N ASN A 119 -3.90 -20.14 6.79
CA ASN A 119 -3.78 -21.47 7.38
C ASN A 119 -5.05 -22.32 7.20
N HIS A 120 -6.21 -21.68 7.15
CA HIS A 120 -7.52 -22.34 6.99
C HIS A 120 -8.33 -21.84 5.79
N LEU A 121 -7.92 -20.70 5.17
CA LEU A 121 -8.51 -20.17 3.96
C LEU A 121 -7.58 -20.34 2.78
N GLN A 122 -8.15 -20.37 1.60
CA GLN A 122 -7.35 -20.26 0.38
C GLN A 122 -6.72 -18.85 0.31
N VAL A 123 -5.50 -18.77 -0.24
CA VAL A 123 -4.75 -17.51 -0.33
C VAL A 123 -5.57 -16.41 -1.03
N GLY A 124 -6.21 -16.74 -2.14
CA GLY A 124 -7.05 -15.79 -2.88
C GLY A 124 -8.26 -15.30 -2.09
N THR A 125 -8.91 -16.20 -1.33
CA THR A 125 -10.05 -15.90 -0.46
C THR A 125 -9.63 -14.98 0.69
N ALA A 126 -8.54 -15.28 1.38
CA ALA A 126 -8.01 -14.45 2.46
C ALA A 126 -7.66 -13.04 1.96
N VAL A 127 -6.97 -12.94 0.82
CA VAL A 127 -6.64 -11.65 0.19
C VAL A 127 -7.90 -10.89 -0.22
N ALA A 128 -8.89 -11.55 -0.83
CA ALA A 128 -10.14 -10.92 -1.23
C ALA A 128 -10.89 -10.32 -0.03
N ILE A 129 -11.02 -11.09 1.06
CA ILE A 129 -11.68 -10.64 2.30
C ILE A 129 -10.93 -9.44 2.90
N SER A 130 -9.59 -9.46 2.96
CA SER A 130 -8.81 -8.35 3.50
C SER A 130 -8.99 -7.06 2.69
N MET A 131 -9.13 -7.15 1.37
CA MET A 131 -9.36 -5.99 0.50
C MET A 131 -10.75 -5.37 0.65
N THR A 132 -11.73 -6.13 1.17
CA THR A 132 -13.09 -5.62 1.43
C THR A 132 -13.09 -4.43 2.37
N VAL A 133 -12.17 -4.38 3.33
CA VAL A 133 -12.04 -3.25 4.27
C VAL A 133 -11.77 -1.94 3.53
N GLY A 134 -10.91 -1.95 2.52
CA GLY A 134 -10.64 -0.78 1.67
C GLY A 134 -11.90 -0.31 0.92
N LEU A 135 -12.76 -1.24 0.50
CA LEU A 135 -14.02 -0.94 -0.17
C LEU A 135 -15.06 -0.30 0.77
N LEU A 136 -15.08 -0.69 2.06
CA LEU A 136 -15.97 -0.09 3.05
C LEU A 136 -15.67 1.41 3.26
N ILE A 137 -14.42 1.84 3.10
CA ILE A 137 -14.07 3.27 3.13
C ILE A 137 -14.69 4.01 1.95
N GLY A 138 -14.91 3.34 0.83
CA GLY A 138 -15.67 3.88 -0.29
C GLY A 138 -17.07 4.36 0.08
N LEU A 139 -17.69 3.83 1.14
CA LEU A 139 -18.96 4.33 1.68
C LEU A 139 -18.85 5.79 2.14
N ILE A 140 -17.71 6.17 2.70
CA ILE A 140 -17.48 7.51 3.25
C ILE A 140 -17.10 8.49 2.14
N HIS A 141 -16.26 8.06 1.19
CA HIS A 141 -15.65 8.95 0.19
C HIS A 141 -16.21 8.77 -1.23
N GLY A 142 -17.00 7.75 -1.48
CA GLY A 142 -17.57 7.45 -2.79
C GLY A 142 -18.70 8.42 -3.18
N GLN A 143 -18.93 8.59 -4.48
CA GLN A 143 -19.99 9.43 -5.04
C GLN A 143 -21.03 8.60 -5.81
N GLY A 144 -22.30 9.02 -5.73
CA GLY A 144 -23.39 8.41 -6.46
C GLY A 144 -23.68 6.94 -6.07
N LYS A 145 -24.33 6.20 -6.97
CA LYS A 145 -24.74 4.79 -6.74
C LYS A 145 -23.57 3.83 -6.47
N ARG A 146 -22.38 4.15 -6.97
CA ARG A 146 -21.17 3.33 -6.78
C ARG A 146 -20.75 3.26 -5.32
N ARG A 147 -21.07 4.28 -4.52
CA ARG A 147 -20.80 4.34 -3.08
C ARG A 147 -21.42 3.14 -2.33
N PHE A 148 -22.62 2.73 -2.73
CA PHE A 148 -23.35 1.64 -2.06
C PHE A 148 -23.15 0.29 -2.77
N LEU A 149 -23.10 0.29 -4.10
CA LEU A 149 -23.02 -0.93 -4.90
C LEU A 149 -21.71 -1.70 -4.65
N SER A 150 -20.57 -1.01 -4.60
CA SER A 150 -19.29 -1.67 -4.41
C SER A 150 -19.17 -2.35 -3.04
N PRO A 151 -19.43 -1.67 -1.89
CA PRO A 151 -19.42 -2.33 -0.60
C PRO A 151 -20.48 -3.43 -0.46
N ALA A 152 -21.67 -3.25 -1.07
CA ALA A 152 -22.71 -4.29 -1.04
C ALA A 152 -22.27 -5.57 -1.76
N LEU A 153 -21.63 -5.46 -2.93
CA LEU A 153 -21.05 -6.60 -3.63
C LEU A 153 -19.92 -7.25 -2.84
N ALA A 154 -19.06 -6.45 -2.20
CA ALA A 154 -17.98 -6.96 -1.37
C ALA A 154 -18.52 -7.74 -0.16
N LEU A 155 -19.54 -7.20 0.52
CA LEU A 155 -20.19 -7.88 1.63
C LEU A 155 -20.91 -9.16 1.16
N ALA A 156 -21.58 -9.13 -0.01
CA ALA A 156 -22.17 -10.34 -0.59
C ALA A 156 -21.11 -11.41 -0.85
N GLY A 157 -19.94 -11.05 -1.35
CA GLY A 157 -18.80 -11.97 -1.51
C GLY A 157 -18.33 -12.56 -0.18
N CYS A 158 -18.22 -11.74 0.88
CA CYS A 158 -17.91 -12.23 2.22
C CYS A 158 -18.97 -13.17 2.78
N VAL A 159 -20.27 -12.90 2.52
CA VAL A 159 -21.37 -13.80 2.91
C VAL A 159 -21.26 -15.13 2.18
N VAL A 160 -20.92 -15.14 0.89
CA VAL A 160 -20.70 -16.39 0.13
C VAL A 160 -19.56 -17.21 0.76
N PHE A 161 -18.46 -16.58 1.17
CA PHE A 161 -17.38 -17.27 1.87
C PHE A 161 -17.83 -17.76 3.27
N ALA A 162 -18.57 -16.95 4.02
CA ALA A 162 -19.09 -17.33 5.33
C ALA A 162 -20.09 -18.50 5.25
N TYR A 163 -20.84 -18.60 4.15
CA TYR A 163 -21.75 -19.72 3.92
C TYR A 163 -21.02 -21.06 3.90
N GLN A 164 -19.79 -21.13 3.45
CA GLN A 164 -18.95 -22.32 3.48
C GLN A 164 -18.54 -22.73 4.91
N ALA A 165 -18.53 -21.77 5.85
CA ALA A 165 -18.20 -21.98 7.25
C ALA A 165 -19.40 -22.40 8.12
N LEU A 166 -20.62 -22.52 7.53
CA LEU A 166 -21.82 -22.87 8.27
C LEU A 166 -21.76 -24.31 8.85
N PRO A 167 -22.48 -24.59 9.96
CA PRO A 167 -22.31 -25.80 10.73
C PRO A 167 -22.67 -27.07 9.96
N GLY A 168 -21.79 -28.03 9.98
CA GLY A 168 -21.81 -29.32 9.30
C GLY A 168 -20.41 -29.82 8.95
N THR A 169 -19.41 -28.91 8.93
CA THR A 169 -18.00 -29.24 8.76
C THR A 169 -17.25 -29.04 10.07
N VAL A 170 -16.34 -29.95 10.41
CA VAL A 170 -15.52 -29.91 11.64
C VAL A 170 -14.71 -28.62 11.73
N ASP A 171 -14.46 -27.96 10.61
CA ASP A 171 -13.59 -26.78 10.47
C ASP A 171 -14.33 -25.43 10.39
N GLY A 172 -15.66 -25.40 10.49
CA GLY A 172 -16.43 -24.14 10.29
C GLY A 172 -16.05 -23.01 11.25
N LYS A 173 -15.72 -23.31 12.52
CA LYS A 173 -15.25 -22.31 13.49
C LYS A 173 -13.86 -21.77 13.15
N ALA A 174 -12.94 -22.64 12.73
CA ALA A 174 -11.59 -22.25 12.32
C ALA A 174 -11.64 -21.38 11.07
N MET A 175 -12.50 -21.73 10.11
CA MET A 175 -12.69 -20.93 8.90
C MET A 175 -13.27 -19.54 9.21
N LEU A 176 -14.28 -19.44 10.09
CA LEU A 176 -14.85 -18.16 10.51
C LEU A 176 -13.83 -17.29 11.25
N SER A 177 -13.03 -17.88 12.15
CA SER A 177 -11.92 -17.19 12.81
C SER A 177 -10.91 -16.66 11.80
N SER A 178 -10.54 -17.45 10.80
CA SER A 178 -9.62 -17.04 9.75
C SER A 178 -10.18 -15.95 8.84
N MET A 179 -11.51 -15.91 8.64
CA MET A 179 -12.16 -14.77 7.96
C MET A 179 -12.05 -13.48 8.79
N MET A 180 -12.23 -13.56 10.11
CA MET A 180 -12.05 -12.41 11.01
C MET A 180 -10.59 -11.93 10.99
N GLU A 181 -9.62 -12.83 11.02
CA GLU A 181 -8.19 -12.51 10.89
C GLU A 181 -7.89 -11.83 9.55
N SER A 182 -8.50 -12.30 8.47
CA SER A 182 -8.35 -11.70 7.15
C SER A 182 -8.93 -10.27 7.07
N LEU A 183 -10.11 -10.04 7.67
CA LEU A 183 -10.68 -8.69 7.80
C LEU A 183 -9.78 -7.80 8.64
N TRP A 184 -9.28 -8.31 9.77
CA TRP A 184 -8.36 -7.58 10.64
C TRP A 184 -7.07 -7.22 9.90
N ALA A 185 -6.49 -8.14 9.13
CA ALA A 185 -5.35 -7.85 8.24
C ALA A 185 -5.67 -6.70 7.28
N GLY A 186 -6.88 -6.65 6.73
CA GLY A 186 -7.31 -5.52 5.88
C GLY A 186 -7.33 -4.18 6.62
N VAL A 187 -7.80 -4.14 7.88
CA VAL A 187 -7.77 -2.94 8.73
C VAL A 187 -6.33 -2.49 9.00
N LEU A 188 -5.45 -3.43 9.34
CA LEU A 188 -4.03 -3.16 9.61
C LEU A 188 -3.30 -2.64 8.37
N LEU A 189 -3.56 -3.25 7.22
CA LEU A 189 -3.02 -2.80 5.93
C LEU A 189 -3.42 -1.35 5.63
N LEU A 190 -4.69 -1.01 5.86
CA LEU A 190 -5.18 0.33 5.67
C LEU A 190 -4.54 1.33 6.64
N ALA A 191 -4.51 1.01 7.93
CA ALA A 191 -3.87 1.85 8.95
C ALA A 191 -2.40 2.12 8.58
N MET A 192 -1.69 1.09 8.11
CA MET A 192 -0.32 1.21 7.65
C MET A 192 -0.18 2.15 6.43
N VAL A 193 -1.07 2.05 5.44
CA VAL A 193 -1.06 2.95 4.26
C VAL A 193 -1.28 4.39 4.71
N MET A 194 -2.20 4.63 5.66
CA MET A 194 -2.45 5.96 6.23
C MET A 194 -1.22 6.49 6.99
N MET A 195 -0.58 5.66 7.82
CA MET A 195 0.63 6.05 8.57
C MET A 195 1.81 6.36 7.64
N LYS A 196 2.01 5.59 6.57
CA LYS A 196 3.02 5.89 5.54
C LYS A 196 2.69 7.18 4.77
N GLY A 197 1.41 7.44 4.52
CA GLY A 197 0.94 8.71 3.96
C GLY A 197 1.28 9.89 4.86
N LEU A 198 0.99 9.77 6.17
CA LEU A 198 1.33 10.77 7.19
C LEU A 198 2.85 11.02 7.26
N ALA A 199 3.66 9.96 7.27
CA ALA A 199 5.12 10.07 7.25
C ALA A 199 5.60 10.91 6.06
N SER A 200 5.08 10.63 4.86
CA SER A 200 5.41 11.38 3.65
C SER A 200 4.95 12.85 3.72
N HIS A 201 3.77 13.10 4.30
CA HIS A 201 3.25 14.45 4.47
C HIS A 201 4.10 15.30 5.44
N LEU A 202 4.68 14.65 6.44
CA LEU A 202 5.62 15.27 7.39
C LEU A 202 7.06 15.36 6.85
N GLY A 203 7.30 14.99 5.58
CA GLY A 203 8.61 15.07 4.92
C GLY A 203 9.56 13.91 5.22
N TYR A 204 9.09 12.84 5.88
CA TYR A 204 9.92 11.67 6.13
C TYR A 204 9.94 10.72 4.92
N ASP A 205 11.10 10.13 4.64
CA ASP A 205 11.22 9.07 3.63
C ASP A 205 10.48 7.81 4.10
N ARG A 206 9.53 7.35 3.27
CA ARG A 206 8.69 6.17 3.59
C ARG A 206 9.51 4.90 3.76
N GLY A 207 10.60 4.78 3.02
CA GLY A 207 11.49 3.63 3.09
C GLY A 207 12.31 3.63 4.39
N ALA A 208 12.82 4.80 4.81
CA ALA A 208 13.54 4.97 6.06
C ALA A 208 12.66 4.64 7.28
N VAL A 209 11.44 5.20 7.31
CA VAL A 209 10.44 4.93 8.35
C VAL A 209 10.09 3.44 8.40
N SER A 210 9.85 2.80 7.24
CA SER A 210 9.55 1.36 7.19
C SER A 210 10.74 0.52 7.62
N GLY A 211 11.96 0.83 7.17
CA GLY A 211 13.16 0.07 7.51
C GLY A 211 13.45 0.06 9.01
N VAL A 212 13.40 1.23 9.65
CA VAL A 212 13.57 1.37 11.11
C VAL A 212 12.44 0.66 11.85
N GLY A 213 11.19 0.86 11.42
CA GLY A 213 10.03 0.20 12.02
C GLY A 213 10.12 -1.33 11.95
N PHE A 214 10.57 -1.88 10.84
CA PHE A 214 10.71 -3.33 10.65
C PHE A 214 11.76 -3.93 11.59
N ILE A 215 12.90 -3.27 11.83
CA ILE A 215 13.86 -3.74 12.83
C ILE A 215 13.23 -3.74 14.22
N ILE A 216 12.61 -2.64 14.62
CA ILE A 216 12.00 -2.52 15.95
C ILE A 216 10.93 -3.59 16.14
N ALA A 217 10.07 -3.79 15.13
CA ALA A 217 9.03 -4.82 15.17
C ALA A 217 9.62 -6.24 15.18
N ALA A 218 10.61 -6.52 14.34
CA ALA A 218 11.26 -7.82 14.30
C ALA A 218 11.93 -8.16 15.64
N LEU A 219 12.59 -7.21 16.27
CA LEU A 219 13.20 -7.40 17.60
C LEU A 219 12.13 -7.59 18.69
N GLY A 220 11.09 -6.74 18.74
CA GLY A 220 10.05 -6.81 19.75
C GLY A 220 9.20 -8.08 19.65
N PHE A 221 8.67 -8.38 18.45
CA PHE A 221 7.87 -9.58 18.22
C PHE A 221 8.74 -10.84 18.22
N GLY A 222 9.97 -10.77 17.69
CA GLY A 222 10.90 -11.90 17.70
C GLY A 222 11.34 -12.30 19.10
N LEU A 223 11.60 -11.35 19.98
CA LEU A 223 11.93 -11.64 21.38
C LEU A 223 10.76 -12.29 22.12
N ARG A 224 9.55 -11.74 21.94
CA ARG A 224 8.32 -12.31 22.50
C ARG A 224 8.07 -13.73 21.98
N ASP A 225 8.18 -13.93 20.67
CA ASP A 225 7.90 -15.21 20.02
C ASP A 225 8.92 -16.28 20.43
N ALA A 226 10.20 -15.94 20.47
CA ALA A 226 11.28 -16.82 20.94
C ALA A 226 11.07 -17.28 22.40
N THR A 227 10.44 -16.45 23.24
CA THR A 227 10.12 -16.84 24.63
C THR A 227 8.91 -17.77 24.72
N ILE A 228 7.98 -17.73 23.76
CA ILE A 228 6.74 -18.52 23.76
C ILE A 228 6.92 -19.84 23.00
N HIS A 229 7.45 -19.76 21.78
CA HIS A 229 7.52 -20.89 20.83
C HIS A 229 8.95 -21.44 20.65
N GLY A 230 9.97 -20.74 21.18
CA GLY A 230 11.36 -21.04 20.90
C GLY A 230 11.79 -20.53 19.51
N ILE A 231 13.06 -20.79 19.19
CA ILE A 231 13.60 -20.44 17.85
C ILE A 231 13.30 -21.59 16.90
N PRO A 232 12.65 -21.35 15.76
CA PRO A 232 12.35 -22.41 14.79
C PRO A 232 13.64 -23.02 14.22
N ALA A 233 13.57 -24.28 13.80
CA ALA A 233 14.70 -24.93 13.13
C ALA A 233 15.02 -24.21 11.83
N LEU A 234 16.13 -23.48 11.81
CA LEU A 234 16.60 -22.70 10.66
C LEU A 234 17.29 -23.64 9.66
N ASN A 235 16.50 -24.29 8.81
CA ASN A 235 17.06 -25.02 7.68
C ASN A 235 17.21 -24.11 6.43
N GLY A 236 18.06 -24.49 5.50
CA GLY A 236 18.35 -23.66 4.32
C GLY A 236 17.13 -23.37 3.47
N ARG A 237 16.15 -24.29 3.37
CA ARG A 237 14.89 -24.08 2.65
C ARG A 237 14.03 -23.02 3.33
N PHE A 238 13.88 -23.08 4.65
CA PHE A 238 13.11 -22.09 5.41
C PHE A 238 13.70 -20.69 5.26
N ILE A 239 15.03 -20.56 5.43
CA ILE A 239 15.72 -19.27 5.26
C ILE A 239 15.55 -18.74 3.84
N ALA A 240 15.71 -19.58 2.81
CA ALA A 240 15.55 -19.18 1.41
C ALA A 240 14.12 -18.66 1.14
N VAL A 241 13.09 -19.32 1.68
CA VAL A 241 11.70 -18.89 1.54
C VAL A 241 11.46 -17.54 2.28
N ILE A 242 11.96 -17.37 3.50
CA ILE A 242 11.85 -16.09 4.24
C ILE A 242 12.49 -14.95 3.45
N ILE A 243 13.68 -15.15 2.88
CA ILE A 243 14.35 -14.14 2.06
C ILE A 243 13.53 -13.85 0.79
N ALA A 244 13.07 -14.89 0.11
CA ALA A 244 12.27 -14.73 -1.10
C ALA A 244 10.95 -13.98 -0.83
N VAL A 245 10.20 -14.34 0.20
CA VAL A 245 8.97 -13.67 0.61
C VAL A 245 9.25 -12.21 0.97
N SER A 246 10.31 -11.96 1.74
CA SER A 246 10.73 -10.62 2.11
C SER A 246 11.04 -9.76 0.87
N CYS A 247 11.78 -10.31 -0.09
CA CYS A 247 12.08 -9.64 -1.35
C CYS A 247 10.83 -9.35 -2.17
N LEU A 248 9.93 -10.32 -2.30
CA LEU A 248 8.71 -10.20 -3.09
C LEU A 248 7.71 -9.21 -2.49
N MET A 249 7.51 -9.25 -1.17
CA MET A 249 6.48 -8.44 -0.51
C MET A 249 6.94 -7.03 -0.16
N PHE A 250 8.21 -6.81 0.19
CA PHE A 250 8.66 -5.55 0.78
C PHE A 250 9.74 -4.84 -0.01
N VAL A 251 10.77 -5.58 -0.45
CA VAL A 251 11.91 -4.94 -1.13
C VAL A 251 11.50 -4.48 -2.53
N ARG A 252 10.86 -5.34 -3.28
CA ARG A 252 10.45 -5.06 -4.64
C ARG A 252 9.53 -3.85 -4.76
N PRO A 253 8.40 -3.73 -3.99
CA PRO A 253 7.52 -2.56 -4.11
C PRO A 253 8.27 -1.27 -3.85
N THR A 254 9.24 -1.28 -2.92
CA THR A 254 10.02 -0.10 -2.60
C THR A 254 10.97 0.30 -3.73
N VAL A 255 11.46 -0.68 -4.48
CA VAL A 255 12.36 -0.43 -5.64
C VAL A 255 11.56 0.03 -6.85
N LEU A 256 10.47 -0.67 -7.18
CA LEU A 256 9.66 -0.43 -8.38
C LEU A 256 8.77 0.80 -8.25
N ARG A 257 8.34 1.13 -7.04
CA ARG A 257 7.41 2.23 -6.80
C ARG A 257 7.92 3.60 -7.24
N ARG A 258 9.23 3.80 -7.25
CA ARG A 258 9.80 5.04 -7.80
C ARG A 258 9.48 5.22 -9.28
N ILE A 259 9.48 4.12 -10.04
CA ILE A 259 9.14 4.14 -11.47
C ILE A 259 7.64 4.38 -11.63
N VAL A 260 6.84 3.71 -10.82
CA VAL A 260 5.38 3.78 -10.87
C VAL A 260 4.86 5.14 -10.40
N ASP A 261 5.36 5.67 -9.28
CA ASP A 261 4.91 6.95 -8.71
C ASP A 261 5.23 8.15 -9.64
N GLN A 262 6.22 8.01 -10.52
CA GLN A 262 6.58 9.04 -11.50
C GLN A 262 5.74 8.99 -12.79
N GLN A 263 5.20 7.82 -13.14
CA GLN A 263 4.64 7.58 -14.48
C GLN A 263 3.21 7.04 -14.47
N ALA A 264 2.73 6.49 -13.36
CA ALA A 264 1.38 5.94 -13.25
C ALA A 264 0.50 6.80 -12.33
N ASP A 265 -0.69 7.12 -12.81
CA ASP A 265 -1.72 7.74 -11.99
C ASP A 265 -2.34 6.72 -11.00
N ALA A 266 -2.91 7.22 -9.92
CA ALA A 266 -3.53 6.39 -8.88
C ALA A 266 -4.66 5.49 -9.43
N ARG A 267 -5.33 5.93 -10.50
CA ARG A 267 -6.39 5.16 -11.15
C ARG A 267 -5.82 3.93 -11.86
N THR A 268 -4.71 4.08 -12.57
CA THR A 268 -4.02 2.96 -13.22
C THR A 268 -3.53 1.96 -12.20
N GLN A 269 -2.92 2.41 -11.11
CA GLN A 269 -2.50 1.52 -10.01
C GLN A 269 -3.70 0.76 -9.39
N ALA A 270 -4.82 1.45 -9.13
CA ALA A 270 -6.02 0.84 -8.59
C ALA A 270 -6.57 -0.28 -9.49
N ARG A 271 -6.52 -0.11 -10.83
CA ARG A 271 -6.97 -1.14 -11.80
C ARG A 271 -6.16 -2.43 -11.70
N TYR A 272 -4.84 -2.35 -11.51
CA TYR A 272 -4.01 -3.55 -11.34
C TYR A 272 -4.29 -4.24 -10.01
N ASN A 273 -4.51 -3.47 -8.94
CA ASN A 273 -4.86 -4.04 -7.64
C ASN A 273 -6.19 -4.81 -7.63
N VAL A 274 -7.10 -4.53 -8.57
CA VAL A 274 -8.35 -5.31 -8.75
C VAL A 274 -8.07 -6.80 -8.98
N PHE A 275 -7.02 -7.11 -9.73
CA PHE A 275 -6.68 -8.49 -10.08
C PHE A 275 -5.90 -9.22 -8.99
N PHE A 276 -5.44 -8.51 -7.95
CA PHE A 276 -4.59 -9.08 -6.92
C PHE A 276 -5.20 -10.32 -6.23
N PRO A 277 -6.49 -10.35 -5.83
CA PRO A 277 -7.07 -11.54 -5.23
C PRO A 277 -7.13 -12.73 -6.20
N ALA A 278 -7.42 -12.48 -7.48
CA ALA A 278 -7.47 -13.55 -8.49
C ALA A 278 -6.07 -14.15 -8.74
N VAL A 279 -5.06 -13.29 -8.85
CA VAL A 279 -3.65 -13.73 -8.98
C VAL A 279 -3.19 -14.48 -7.72
N ALA A 280 -3.63 -14.04 -6.54
CA ALA A 280 -3.34 -14.71 -5.27
C ALA A 280 -3.99 -16.11 -5.20
N MET A 281 -5.20 -16.27 -5.75
CA MET A 281 -5.83 -17.59 -5.86
C MET A 281 -5.05 -18.51 -6.78
N VAL A 282 -4.65 -18.02 -7.96
CA VAL A 282 -3.82 -18.80 -8.88
C VAL A 282 -2.48 -19.20 -8.24
N ALA A 283 -1.85 -18.27 -7.52
CA ALA A 283 -0.61 -18.56 -6.80
C ALA A 283 -0.82 -19.64 -5.70
N GLY A 284 -1.96 -19.60 -4.98
CA GLY A 284 -2.33 -20.63 -4.02
C GLY A 284 -2.54 -22.01 -4.66
N VAL A 285 -3.18 -22.06 -5.84
CA VAL A 285 -3.32 -23.31 -6.61
C VAL A 285 -1.94 -23.85 -7.00
N VAL A 286 -1.07 -23.01 -7.56
CA VAL A 286 0.22 -23.44 -8.09
C VAL A 286 1.22 -23.83 -7.00
N LEU A 287 1.30 -23.06 -5.92
CA LEU A 287 2.33 -23.26 -4.89
C LEU A 287 1.87 -24.15 -3.73
N LEU A 288 0.57 -24.11 -3.40
CA LEU A 288 0.02 -24.82 -2.25
C LEU A 288 -0.89 -25.99 -2.65
N GLY A 289 -1.16 -26.18 -3.95
CA GLY A 289 -2.09 -27.21 -4.42
C GLY A 289 -3.53 -26.98 -3.99
N GLN A 290 -3.90 -25.75 -3.62
CA GLN A 290 -5.26 -25.41 -3.19
C GLN A 290 -6.23 -25.55 -4.38
N VAL A 291 -7.34 -26.25 -4.17
CA VAL A 291 -8.38 -26.41 -5.20
C VAL A 291 -9.58 -25.50 -4.81
N PRO A 292 -9.81 -24.40 -5.55
CA PRO A 292 -10.94 -23.52 -5.25
C PRO A 292 -12.28 -24.20 -5.50
N SER A 293 -13.20 -24.07 -4.56
CA SER A 293 -14.58 -24.47 -4.74
C SER A 293 -15.32 -23.50 -5.67
N LEU A 294 -16.49 -23.89 -6.16
CA LEU A 294 -17.33 -22.98 -6.95
C LEU A 294 -17.72 -21.72 -6.15
N LEU A 295 -17.98 -21.87 -4.85
CA LEU A 295 -18.31 -20.76 -3.96
C LEU A 295 -17.12 -19.81 -3.77
N ASP A 296 -15.90 -20.32 -3.71
CA ASP A 296 -14.69 -19.48 -3.69
C ASP A 296 -14.59 -18.61 -4.95
N LEU A 297 -14.87 -19.19 -6.11
CA LEU A 297 -14.87 -18.47 -7.37
C LEU A 297 -15.98 -17.40 -7.43
N VAL A 298 -17.18 -17.72 -6.95
CA VAL A 298 -18.30 -16.76 -6.90
C VAL A 298 -17.99 -15.62 -5.93
N GLY A 299 -17.53 -15.90 -4.72
CA GLY A 299 -17.15 -14.89 -3.73
C GLY A 299 -16.03 -14.01 -4.24
N LEU A 300 -15.01 -14.60 -4.87
CA LEU A 300 -13.91 -13.88 -5.50
C LEU A 300 -14.41 -12.97 -6.63
N ALA A 301 -15.29 -13.45 -7.50
CA ALA A 301 -15.85 -12.66 -8.60
C ALA A 301 -16.64 -11.44 -8.09
N LEU A 302 -17.43 -11.61 -7.02
CA LEU A 302 -18.17 -10.52 -6.39
C LEU A 302 -17.24 -9.44 -5.83
N ILE A 303 -16.19 -9.83 -5.08
CA ILE A 303 -15.24 -8.88 -4.51
C ILE A 303 -14.40 -8.22 -5.60
N THR A 304 -13.94 -8.97 -6.60
CA THR A 304 -13.20 -8.42 -7.74
C THR A 304 -14.06 -7.43 -8.54
N GLY A 305 -15.35 -7.75 -8.74
CA GLY A 305 -16.32 -6.83 -9.35
C GLY A 305 -16.51 -5.56 -8.52
N ALA A 306 -16.58 -5.67 -7.21
CA ALA A 306 -16.63 -4.52 -6.29
C ALA A 306 -15.38 -3.63 -6.42
N LEU A 307 -14.19 -4.23 -6.43
CA LEU A 307 -12.92 -3.53 -6.64
C LEU A 307 -12.87 -2.84 -8.01
N TRP A 308 -13.36 -3.49 -9.06
CA TRP A 308 -13.44 -2.92 -10.40
C TRP A 308 -14.32 -1.66 -10.44
N ILE A 309 -15.50 -1.72 -9.82
CA ILE A 309 -16.41 -0.56 -9.72
C ILE A 309 -15.73 0.59 -8.99
N MET A 310 -15.00 0.31 -7.92
CA MET A 310 -14.27 1.32 -7.14
C MET A 310 -13.05 1.88 -7.85
N SER A 311 -12.36 1.10 -8.68
CA SER A 311 -11.18 1.57 -9.42
C SER A 311 -11.48 2.72 -10.40
N GLY A 312 -12.74 2.87 -10.79
CA GLY A 312 -13.24 4.00 -11.58
C GLY A 312 -13.49 5.28 -10.76
N VAL A 313 -13.44 5.21 -9.43
CA VAL A 313 -13.66 6.36 -8.53
C VAL A 313 -12.29 6.91 -8.12
N THR A 314 -12.04 8.17 -8.42
CA THR A 314 -10.85 8.87 -7.94
C THR A 314 -11.05 9.16 -6.45
N ILE A 315 -10.55 8.29 -5.58
CA ILE A 315 -10.44 8.59 -4.15
C ILE A 315 -9.30 9.61 -4.02
N MET A 316 -9.63 10.88 -4.16
CA MET A 316 -8.68 11.96 -3.90
C MET A 316 -8.66 12.22 -2.39
N PRO A 317 -7.58 11.95 -1.67
CA PRO A 317 -7.42 12.33 -0.27
C PRO A 317 -7.21 13.85 -0.11
N ARG A 318 -7.59 14.66 -1.11
CA ARG A 318 -7.31 16.10 -1.14
C ARG A 318 -7.97 16.90 0.00
N ARG A 319 -8.95 16.32 0.72
CA ARG A 319 -9.64 16.99 1.82
C ARG A 319 -9.25 16.54 3.23
N ILE A 320 -8.54 15.42 3.38
CA ILE A 320 -8.14 14.95 4.73
C ILE A 320 -6.95 15.75 5.24
N PHE A 321 -6.08 16.19 4.34
CA PHE A 321 -4.96 17.07 4.67
C PHE A 321 -5.29 18.45 4.11
N GLY A 322 -6.00 19.26 4.91
CA GLY A 322 -6.46 20.58 4.54
C GLY A 322 -5.41 21.38 3.78
N ALA A 323 -5.82 21.98 2.68
CA ALA A 323 -5.10 23.03 1.98
C ALA A 323 -4.75 24.11 3.00
N ARG A 324 -3.60 24.00 3.67
CA ARG A 324 -3.00 25.11 4.38
C ARG A 324 -2.33 25.99 3.33
N GLY A 325 -3.07 27.01 2.92
CA GLY A 325 -2.59 28.35 2.70
C GLY A 325 -1.40 28.47 1.73
N SER A 326 -1.68 28.64 0.43
CA SER A 326 -0.98 29.67 -0.30
C SER A 326 -1.40 31.01 0.33
N GLY A 327 -0.78 31.37 1.44
CA GLY A 327 -0.82 32.74 1.94
C GLY A 327 -0.15 33.61 0.90
N GLU A 328 -0.96 34.35 0.17
CA GLU A 328 -0.55 35.57 -0.51
C GLU A 328 0.13 36.45 0.54
N VAL A 329 1.45 36.49 0.46
CA VAL A 329 2.22 37.57 1.07
C VAL A 329 1.95 38.78 0.16
N THR A 330 0.92 39.54 0.49
CA THR A 330 0.82 40.93 0.03
C THR A 330 1.93 41.69 0.75
N ALA A 331 2.98 42.00 0.01
CA ALA A 331 3.97 42.99 0.41
C ALA A 331 3.29 44.36 0.23
N ASP A 332 3.07 45.07 1.36
CA ASP A 332 2.93 46.50 1.41
C ASP A 332 4.32 47.16 1.44
#